data_bc0511962cb6b313c1476e4b84cb511e
#
_entry.id   bc0511962cb6b313c1476e4b84cb511e
#
_cell.length_a   1.000
_cell.length_b   1.000
_cell.length_c   1.000
_cell.angle_alpha   90.00
_cell.angle_beta   90.00
_cell.angle_gamma   90.00
#
_symmetry.space_group_name_H-M   'P 1'
#
loop_
_entity.id
_entity.type
_entity.pdbx_description
1 polymer ?
#
loop_
_entity_poly.entity_id
_entity_poly.type
_entity_poly.pdbx_seq_one_letter_code
_entity_poly.pdbx_strand_id
1 'polypeptide(L)'
;MESKRFKPLIDKLFWFIWIPLAVVLIAATALSALEPLGLIILLSTDLFTLYFLISSLVGYVEIRENSVFIKCGFILKKEIPYGKIRGLSKERKFYSESMISIKNAFEHVNIKYNKFDVISVSVSSNDELIRELEARMASANNTKI
;
A
#
# COMPACT_ATOMS: atom_id res chain seq x y z
N MET A 1 -12.56 3.52 -22.26
CA MET A 1 -11.34 2.71 -21.96
C MET A 1 -11.56 1.99 -20.65
N GLU A 2 -11.29 0.68 -20.57
CA GLU A 2 -11.50 -0.09 -19.34
C GLU A 2 -10.55 0.36 -18.22
N SER A 3 -11.11 0.52 -17.02
CA SER A 3 -10.31 0.70 -15.82
C SER A 3 -9.62 -0.61 -15.46
N LYS A 4 -8.32 -0.58 -15.21
CA LYS A 4 -7.54 -1.76 -14.84
C LYS A 4 -7.13 -1.67 -13.39
N ARG A 5 -7.46 -2.69 -12.61
CA ARG A 5 -7.21 -2.74 -11.17
C ARG A 5 -6.12 -3.75 -10.84
N PHE A 6 -5.13 -3.30 -10.07
CA PHE A 6 -4.02 -4.10 -9.56
C PHE A 6 -4.20 -4.37 -8.06
N LYS A 7 -4.09 -5.64 -7.68
CA LYS A 7 -4.17 -6.07 -6.28
C LYS A 7 -2.82 -5.88 -5.59
N PRO A 8 -2.79 -5.71 -4.26
CA PRO A 8 -1.55 -5.63 -3.50
C PRO A 8 -0.74 -6.93 -3.67
N LEU A 9 0.58 -6.78 -3.75
CA LEU A 9 1.50 -7.90 -3.65
C LEU A 9 1.75 -8.21 -2.16
N ILE A 10 1.57 -9.46 -1.79
CA ILE A 10 1.87 -9.98 -0.45
C ILE A 10 3.01 -10.98 -0.62
N ASP A 11 4.16 -10.68 -0.05
CA ASP A 11 5.34 -11.55 -0.08
C ASP A 11 5.79 -12.00 1.32
N LYS A 12 6.97 -12.59 1.39
CA LYS A 12 7.56 -13.08 2.64
C LYS A 12 7.76 -11.99 3.69
N LEU A 13 7.98 -10.72 3.26
CA LEU A 13 8.13 -9.58 4.17
C LEU A 13 6.89 -9.37 5.02
N PHE A 14 5.71 -9.45 4.41
CA PHE A 14 4.43 -9.31 5.09
C PHE A 14 4.30 -10.33 6.22
N TRP A 15 4.49 -11.60 5.92
CA TRP A 15 4.38 -12.68 6.90
C TRP A 15 5.46 -12.64 7.97
N PHE A 16 6.68 -12.24 7.61
CA PHE A 16 7.79 -12.08 8.55
C PHE A 16 7.51 -11.01 9.62
N ILE A 17 6.74 -9.98 9.30
CA ILE A 17 6.34 -8.93 10.24
C ILE A 17 5.12 -9.37 11.05
N TRP A 18 4.06 -9.85 10.38
CA TRP A 18 2.77 -10.08 11.00
C TRP A 18 2.69 -11.36 11.87
N ILE A 19 3.39 -12.44 11.50
CA ILE A 19 3.37 -13.68 12.30
C ILE A 19 4.00 -13.47 13.67
N PRO A 20 5.24 -12.95 13.83
CA PRO A 20 5.82 -12.72 15.15
C PRO A 20 4.99 -11.74 15.99
N LEU A 21 4.47 -10.68 15.37
CA LEU A 21 3.61 -9.72 16.07
C LEU A 21 2.35 -10.39 16.62
N ALA A 22 1.66 -11.19 15.82
CA ALA A 22 0.47 -11.92 16.26
C ALA A 22 0.77 -12.89 17.40
N VAL A 23 1.88 -13.63 17.31
CA VAL A 23 2.30 -14.56 18.38
C VAL A 23 2.55 -13.83 19.69
N VAL A 24 3.27 -12.70 19.66
CA VAL A 24 3.56 -11.90 20.86
C VAL A 24 2.27 -11.34 21.48
N LEU A 25 1.36 -10.80 20.66
CA LEU A 25 0.09 -10.24 21.14
C LEU A 25 -0.80 -11.32 21.76
N ILE A 26 -0.97 -12.45 21.10
CA ILE A 26 -1.78 -13.57 21.62
C ILE A 26 -1.20 -14.07 22.96
N ALA A 27 0.13 -14.24 23.05
CA ALA A 27 0.78 -14.67 24.28
C ALA A 27 0.60 -13.64 25.41
N ALA A 28 0.77 -12.35 25.12
CA ALA A 28 0.58 -11.29 26.09
C ALA A 28 -0.87 -11.24 26.61
N THR A 29 -1.85 -11.36 25.73
CA THR A 29 -3.28 -11.37 26.07
C THR A 29 -3.61 -12.60 26.94
N ALA A 30 -3.07 -13.77 26.62
CA ALA A 30 -3.27 -14.98 27.42
C ALA A 30 -2.66 -14.86 28.83
N LEU A 31 -1.48 -14.27 28.96
CA LEU A 31 -0.82 -14.05 30.27
C LEU A 31 -1.56 -13.01 31.11
N SER A 32 -2.24 -12.05 30.52
CA SER A 32 -3.01 -11.00 31.21
C SER A 32 -4.46 -11.37 31.50
N ALA A 33 -4.87 -12.61 31.23
CA ALA A 33 -6.25 -13.07 31.40
C ALA A 33 -6.77 -12.98 32.85
N LEU A 34 -5.88 -12.95 33.84
CA LEU A 34 -6.22 -12.84 35.27
C LEU A 34 -6.36 -11.38 35.75
N GLU A 35 -5.94 -10.40 34.95
CA GLU A 35 -6.02 -8.97 35.30
C GLU A 35 -7.00 -8.22 34.39
N PRO A 36 -8.18 -7.83 34.88
CA PRO A 36 -9.23 -7.27 34.03
C PRO A 36 -8.78 -6.02 33.25
N LEU A 37 -8.02 -5.12 33.86
CA LEU A 37 -7.55 -3.90 33.20
C LEU A 37 -6.52 -4.23 32.09
N GLY A 38 -5.57 -5.09 32.38
CA GLY A 38 -4.57 -5.55 31.41
C GLY A 38 -5.23 -6.25 30.22
N LEU A 39 -6.21 -7.10 30.49
CA LEU A 39 -6.97 -7.81 29.45
C LEU A 39 -7.70 -6.84 28.51
N ILE A 40 -8.39 -5.81 29.05
CA ILE A 40 -9.10 -4.81 28.23
C ILE A 40 -8.13 -4.05 27.32
N ILE A 41 -6.99 -3.64 27.85
CA ILE A 41 -5.97 -2.91 27.06
C ILE A 41 -5.43 -3.80 25.94
N LEU A 42 -5.11 -5.05 26.22
CA LEU A 42 -4.55 -5.97 25.23
C LEU A 42 -5.57 -6.36 24.16
N LEU A 43 -6.80 -6.66 24.53
CA LEU A 43 -7.87 -6.92 23.56
C LEU A 43 -8.12 -5.72 22.65
N SER A 44 -8.07 -4.51 23.19
CA SER A 44 -8.19 -3.27 22.38
C SER A 44 -7.01 -3.15 21.41
N THR A 45 -5.79 -3.49 21.83
CA THR A 45 -4.57 -3.50 21.00
C THR A 45 -4.66 -4.56 19.92
N ASP A 46 -5.14 -5.75 20.25
CA ASP A 46 -5.33 -6.85 19.29
C ASP A 46 -6.34 -6.46 18.20
N LEU A 47 -7.46 -5.87 18.59
CA LEU A 47 -8.49 -5.39 17.66
C LEU A 47 -7.92 -4.30 16.73
N PHE A 48 -7.15 -3.36 17.27
CA PHE A 48 -6.50 -2.31 16.50
C PHE A 48 -5.46 -2.87 15.52
N THR A 49 -4.66 -3.85 15.97
CA THR A 49 -3.68 -4.55 15.14
C THR A 49 -4.36 -5.33 14.01
N LEU A 50 -5.45 -6.03 14.31
CA LEU A 50 -6.25 -6.73 13.32
C LEU A 50 -6.84 -5.77 12.27
N TYR A 51 -7.29 -4.60 12.70
CA TYR A 51 -7.75 -3.55 11.77
C TYR A 51 -6.65 -3.14 10.78
N PHE A 52 -5.41 -2.92 11.25
CA PHE A 52 -4.28 -2.58 10.37
C PHE A 52 -3.90 -3.73 9.45
N LEU A 53 -3.90 -4.96 9.95
CA LEU A 53 -3.65 -6.16 9.15
C LEU A 53 -4.64 -6.23 7.97
N ILE A 54 -5.93 -6.17 8.25
CA ILE A 54 -6.97 -6.24 7.22
C ILE A 54 -6.87 -5.02 6.29
N SER A 55 -6.62 -3.82 6.83
CA SER A 55 -6.45 -2.59 6.05
C SER A 55 -5.32 -2.72 5.02
N SER A 56 -4.22 -3.36 5.38
CA SER A 56 -3.08 -3.55 4.47
C SER A 56 -3.40 -4.51 3.30
N LEU A 57 -4.38 -5.40 3.48
CA LEU A 57 -4.81 -6.37 2.46
C LEU A 57 -5.85 -5.81 1.48
N VAL A 58 -6.59 -4.77 1.88
CA VAL A 58 -7.73 -4.24 1.11
C VAL A 58 -7.33 -3.16 0.11
N GLY A 59 -6.08 -2.69 0.14
CA GLY A 59 -5.58 -1.69 -0.80
C GLY A 59 -5.59 -2.17 -2.26
N TYR A 60 -5.61 -1.23 -3.20
CA TYR A 60 -5.45 -1.51 -4.63
C TYR A 60 -5.01 -0.27 -5.39
N VAL A 61 -4.44 -0.50 -6.57
CA VAL A 61 -4.14 0.56 -7.56
C VAL A 61 -5.06 0.37 -8.75
N GLU A 62 -5.72 1.42 -9.19
CA GLU A 62 -6.63 1.40 -10.33
C GLU A 62 -6.20 2.46 -11.34
N ILE A 63 -5.94 2.01 -12.57
CA ILE A 63 -5.68 2.89 -13.70
C ILE A 63 -7.01 3.32 -14.29
N ARG A 64 -7.27 4.63 -14.26
CA ARG A 64 -8.45 5.27 -14.82
C ARG A 64 -8.07 5.99 -16.12
N GLU A 65 -9.04 6.59 -16.76
CA GLU A 65 -8.83 7.27 -18.04
C GLU A 65 -7.81 8.42 -17.93
N ASN A 66 -7.95 9.30 -16.94
CA ASN A 66 -7.15 10.53 -16.80
C ASN A 66 -6.24 10.54 -15.55
N SER A 67 -6.29 9.49 -14.73
CA SER A 67 -5.60 9.45 -13.44
C SER A 67 -5.30 8.04 -12.98
N VAL A 68 -4.36 7.90 -12.08
CA VAL A 68 -4.19 6.70 -11.27
C VAL A 68 -4.83 6.91 -9.90
N PHE A 69 -5.68 5.98 -9.51
CA PHE A 69 -6.33 5.96 -8.20
C PHE A 69 -5.69 4.90 -7.32
N ILE A 70 -5.25 5.31 -6.14
CA ILE A 70 -4.57 4.45 -5.17
C ILE A 70 -5.38 4.46 -3.89
N LYS A 71 -5.82 3.28 -3.47
CA LYS A 71 -6.51 3.06 -2.21
C LYS A 71 -5.61 2.30 -1.26
N CYS A 72 -5.18 2.95 -0.18
CA CYS A 72 -4.38 2.35 0.88
C CYS A 72 -5.28 2.01 2.07
N GLY A 73 -5.69 0.75 2.16
CA GLY A 73 -6.60 0.31 3.22
C GLY A 73 -8.03 0.83 3.09
N PHE A 74 -8.67 1.09 4.23
CA PHE A 74 -10.07 1.51 4.25
C PHE A 74 -10.25 3.01 4.07
N ILE A 75 -9.35 3.82 4.62
CA ILE A 75 -9.52 5.27 4.78
C ILE A 75 -8.74 6.06 3.74
N LEU A 76 -7.46 5.72 3.52
CA LEU A 76 -6.57 6.50 2.68
C LEU A 76 -6.83 6.24 1.20
N LYS A 77 -7.14 7.30 0.48
CA LYS A 77 -7.36 7.30 -0.97
C LYS A 77 -6.57 8.45 -1.58
N LYS A 78 -5.93 8.20 -2.70
CA LYS A 78 -5.22 9.22 -3.46
C LYS A 78 -5.50 9.05 -4.94
N GLU A 79 -5.84 10.13 -5.60
CA GLU A 79 -5.98 10.20 -7.05
C GLU A 79 -4.94 11.15 -7.63
N ILE A 80 -4.17 10.66 -8.60
CA ILE A 80 -3.05 11.40 -9.20
C ILE A 80 -3.29 11.49 -10.70
N PRO A 81 -3.56 12.68 -11.25
CA PRO A 81 -3.64 12.89 -12.69
C PRO A 81 -2.29 12.56 -13.36
N TYR A 82 -2.31 11.92 -14.54
CA TYR A 82 -1.09 11.53 -15.24
C TYR A 82 -0.17 12.71 -15.53
N GLY A 83 -0.70 13.88 -15.84
CA GLY A 83 0.08 15.11 -16.08
C GLY A 83 0.82 15.64 -14.85
N LYS A 84 0.55 15.11 -13.64
CA LYS A 84 1.27 15.44 -12.41
C LYS A 84 2.33 14.43 -12.04
N ILE A 85 2.37 13.27 -12.68
CA ILE A 85 3.38 12.24 -12.46
C ILE A 85 4.67 12.71 -13.14
N ARG A 86 5.76 12.72 -12.38
CA ARG A 86 7.08 13.18 -12.84
C ARG A 86 8.05 12.05 -13.10
N GLY A 87 7.83 10.90 -12.53
CA GLY A 87 8.68 9.74 -12.72
C GLY A 87 8.20 8.51 -11.97
N LEU A 88 8.63 7.38 -12.47
CA LEU A 88 8.37 6.07 -11.91
C LEU A 88 9.72 5.42 -11.62
N SER A 89 9.87 4.76 -10.48
CA SER A 89 11.05 3.96 -10.17
C SER A 89 10.65 2.67 -9.47
N LYS A 90 11.23 1.56 -9.91
CA LYS A 90 11.07 0.26 -9.27
C LYS A 90 12.23 0.06 -8.30
N GLU A 91 11.92 -0.24 -7.05
CA GLU A 91 12.92 -0.42 -6.02
C GLU A 91 12.65 -1.69 -5.21
N ARG A 92 13.71 -2.24 -4.64
CA ARG A 92 13.65 -3.37 -3.72
C ARG A 92 14.33 -2.99 -2.42
N LYS A 93 13.54 -2.41 -1.51
CA LYS A 93 14.02 -1.95 -0.20
C LYS A 93 13.05 -2.40 0.90
N PHE A 94 13.55 -2.53 2.12
CA PHE A 94 12.73 -2.81 3.30
C PHE A 94 11.82 -1.64 3.66
N TYR A 95 12.30 -0.40 3.53
CA TYR A 95 11.57 0.82 3.87
C TYR A 95 10.91 1.47 2.65
N SER A 96 9.91 2.29 2.91
CA SER A 96 9.25 3.13 1.91
C SER A 96 9.72 4.58 2.07
N GLU A 97 9.92 5.28 0.96
CA GLU A 97 10.18 6.72 0.95
C GLU A 97 8.89 7.54 1.13
N SER A 98 7.74 6.88 1.16
CA SER A 98 6.42 7.49 1.22
C SER A 98 5.74 7.23 2.56
N MET A 99 5.05 8.24 3.09
CA MET A 99 4.17 8.09 4.27
C MET A 99 2.87 7.35 3.90
N ILE A 100 2.42 7.48 2.65
CA ILE A 100 1.23 6.76 2.14
C ILE A 100 1.74 5.66 1.22
N SER A 101 1.62 4.41 1.64
CA SER A 101 2.11 3.29 0.85
C SER A 101 1.21 2.06 0.95
N ILE A 102 1.14 1.31 -0.15
CA ILE A 102 0.68 -0.08 -0.18
C ILE A 102 1.94 -0.92 -0.35
N LYS A 103 2.68 -1.12 0.72
CA LYS A 103 3.94 -1.85 0.68
C LYS A 103 3.90 -3.08 1.58
N ASN A 104 3.45 -4.19 1.02
CA ASN A 104 3.43 -5.50 1.67
C ASN A 104 4.53 -6.43 1.14
N ALA A 105 5.45 -5.89 0.32
CA ALA A 105 6.54 -6.63 -0.32
C ALA A 105 7.83 -5.80 -0.34
N PHE A 106 8.97 -6.49 -0.52
CA PHE A 106 10.28 -5.83 -0.70
C PHE A 106 10.31 -5.00 -1.99
N GLU A 107 9.76 -5.57 -3.08
CA GLU A 107 9.70 -4.91 -4.37
C GLU A 107 8.49 -3.98 -4.44
N HIS A 108 8.71 -2.74 -4.81
CA HIS A 108 7.68 -1.72 -4.92
C HIS A 108 8.00 -0.72 -6.03
N VAL A 109 6.95 -0.03 -6.47
CA VAL A 109 7.03 1.06 -7.43
C VAL A 109 6.82 2.38 -6.70
N ASN A 110 7.77 3.29 -6.85
CA ASN A 110 7.64 4.67 -6.39
C ASN A 110 7.07 5.53 -7.50
N ILE A 111 5.93 6.13 -7.27
CA ILE A 111 5.29 7.10 -8.17
C ILE A 111 5.61 8.48 -7.63
N LYS A 112 6.49 9.21 -8.32
CA LYS A 112 6.86 10.59 -7.99
C LYS A 112 5.89 11.53 -8.68
N TYR A 113 5.23 12.40 -7.92
CA TYR A 113 4.25 13.33 -8.46
C TYR A 113 4.35 14.69 -7.78
N ASN A 114 3.68 15.71 -8.33
CA ASN A 114 3.85 17.10 -7.92
C ASN A 114 5.34 17.53 -7.87
N LYS A 115 5.74 18.31 -6.87
CA LYS A 115 7.13 18.78 -6.72
C LYS A 115 8.01 17.82 -5.92
N PHE A 116 7.49 17.26 -4.84
CA PHE A 116 8.25 16.44 -3.87
C PHE A 116 7.50 15.20 -3.37
N ASP A 117 6.27 14.98 -3.85
CA ASP A 117 5.45 13.89 -3.35
C ASP A 117 5.84 12.57 -3.97
N VAL A 118 5.88 11.53 -3.14
CA VAL A 118 6.13 10.15 -3.54
C VAL A 118 5.07 9.25 -2.92
N ILE A 119 4.55 8.30 -3.68
CA ILE A 119 3.73 7.22 -3.17
C ILE A 119 4.33 5.89 -3.60
N SER A 120 4.50 4.97 -2.64
CA SER A 120 5.09 3.66 -2.87
C SER A 120 3.98 2.60 -2.91
N VAL A 121 3.94 1.83 -3.97
CA VAL A 121 2.95 0.77 -4.16
C VAL A 121 3.62 -0.55 -4.55
N SER A 122 3.18 -1.64 -3.92
CA SER A 122 3.55 -3.01 -4.31
C SER A 122 2.31 -3.72 -4.82
N VAL A 123 2.31 -4.08 -6.09
CA VAL A 123 1.20 -4.80 -6.71
C VAL A 123 1.68 -6.13 -7.31
N SER A 124 0.75 -7.03 -7.56
CA SER A 124 1.05 -8.37 -8.09
C SER A 124 1.83 -8.36 -9.42
N SER A 125 1.76 -7.27 -10.16
CA SER A 125 2.44 -7.08 -11.46
C SER A 125 3.05 -5.69 -11.55
N ASN A 126 4.12 -5.41 -10.78
CA ASN A 126 4.78 -4.10 -10.75
C ASN A 126 5.25 -3.62 -12.13
N ASP A 127 5.80 -4.52 -12.96
CA ASP A 127 6.29 -4.18 -14.31
C ASP A 127 5.14 -3.83 -15.27
N GLU A 128 4.00 -4.50 -15.12
CA GLU A 128 2.80 -4.20 -15.89
C GLU A 128 2.21 -2.86 -15.48
N LEU A 129 2.18 -2.56 -14.16
CA LEU A 129 1.76 -1.26 -13.65
C LEU A 129 2.61 -0.13 -14.23
N ILE A 130 3.94 -0.29 -14.25
CA ILE A 130 4.86 0.72 -14.81
C ILE A 130 4.55 0.96 -16.28
N ARG A 131 4.46 -0.11 -17.09
CA ARG A 131 4.17 0.00 -18.52
C ARG A 131 2.85 0.72 -18.81
N GLU A 132 1.80 0.38 -18.06
CA GLU A 132 0.49 1.03 -18.20
C GLU A 132 0.54 2.51 -17.82
N LEU A 133 1.23 2.86 -16.74
CA LEU A 133 1.40 4.24 -16.31
C LEU A 133 2.21 5.05 -17.33
N GLU A 134 3.30 4.51 -17.87
CA GLU A 134 4.12 5.16 -18.90
C GLU A 134 3.31 5.41 -20.19
N ALA A 135 2.54 4.43 -20.63
CA ALA A 135 1.68 4.55 -21.80
C ALA A 135 0.63 5.67 -21.62
N ARG A 136 0.01 5.75 -20.43
CA ARG A 136 -0.98 6.79 -20.11
C ARG A 136 -0.35 8.18 -19.99
N MET A 137 0.83 8.27 -19.38
CA MET A 137 1.59 9.51 -19.27
C MET A 137 1.97 10.06 -20.66
N ALA A 138 2.43 9.19 -21.57
CA ALA A 138 2.76 9.56 -22.95
C ALA A 138 1.52 10.09 -23.69
N SER A 139 0.37 9.41 -23.57
CA SER A 139 -0.89 9.85 -24.18
C SER A 139 -1.35 11.21 -23.61
N ALA A 140 -1.25 11.39 -22.30
CA ALA A 140 -1.65 12.64 -21.64
C ALA A 140 -0.76 13.84 -22.03
N ASN A 141 0.51 13.61 -22.36
CA ASN A 141 1.42 14.65 -22.83
C ASN A 141 1.16 15.03 -24.30
N ASN A 142 0.79 14.06 -25.14
CA ASN A 142 0.48 14.30 -26.55
C ASN A 142 -0.84 15.05 -26.75
N THR A 143 -1.76 15.01 -25.79
CA THR A 143 -3.05 15.74 -25.86
C THR A 143 -2.92 17.22 -25.47
N LYS A 144 -1.74 17.65 -24.98
CA LYS A 144 -1.48 19.05 -24.60
C LYS A 144 -0.84 19.91 -25.70
N ILE A 145 -0.62 19.37 -26.90
CA ILE A 145 -0.20 20.07 -28.10
C ILE A 145 -1.44 20.37 -28.97
#